data_4cbd1b52ebf1a4465150b51e29616c96
#
_entry.id   4cbd1b52ebf1a4465150b51e29616c96
#
_cell.length_a   1.000
_cell.length_b   1.000
_cell.length_c   1.000
_cell.angle_alpha   90.00
_cell.angle_beta   90.00
_cell.angle_gamma   90.00
#
_symmetry.space_group_name_H-M   'P 1'
#
loop_
_entity.id
_entity.type
_entity.pdbx_description
1 polymer ?
#
loop_
_entity_poly.entity_id
_entity_poly.type
_entity_poly.pdbx_seq_one_letter_code
_entity_poly.pdbx_strand_id
1 'polypeptide(L)'
;MKIVAHRGASGERPEHTLAAYELAVERQTDGMECDIRLTRDGHLICFHDRTIERTCVDSNLPSTTVISELTLAELQELNFGTPEEPAPVLTLRELLELFQQVRADGRGAASELFIETKHPNRYGPKVEYALQQELLRVGLAHSDAVHLISFSPQSLVRFKMINPHIHRILLRREYQRMLNPGLEALHVVDAHGLSVARGKIRPDIIGRFGDGTYMWTADKEDDVRWAARRGVTWLATNYPGRARMWRDDELANAAR
;
A
#
# COMPACT_ATOMS: atom_id res chain seq x y z
N MET A 1 7.28 9.00 -13.25
CA MET A 1 7.22 8.40 -11.90
C MET A 1 5.93 8.84 -11.22
N LYS A 2 5.12 7.90 -10.72
CA LYS A 2 3.89 8.17 -9.96
C LYS A 2 4.20 8.21 -8.46
N ILE A 3 3.60 9.15 -7.73
CA ILE A 3 3.73 9.28 -6.27
C ILE A 3 2.58 8.54 -5.61
N VAL A 4 2.89 7.61 -4.71
CA VAL A 4 1.93 6.80 -3.97
C VAL A 4 1.97 7.20 -2.49
N ALA A 5 0.81 7.52 -1.92
CA ALA A 5 0.69 7.85 -0.51
C ALA A 5 0.73 6.57 0.33
N HIS A 6 1.85 6.33 1.02
CA HIS A 6 2.09 5.16 1.85
C HIS A 6 1.26 5.21 3.13
N ARG A 7 0.23 4.38 3.24
CA ARG A 7 -0.77 4.39 4.33
C ARG A 7 -1.52 5.72 4.45
N GLY A 8 -1.80 6.35 3.30
CA GLY A 8 -2.25 7.73 3.22
C GLY A 8 -1.10 8.74 3.33
N ALA A 9 -1.39 10.01 3.61
CA ALA A 9 -0.40 11.03 3.92
C ALA A 9 0.12 10.86 5.37
N SER A 10 0.71 9.69 5.65
CA SER A 10 1.02 9.19 7.00
C SER A 10 2.12 9.95 7.73
N GLY A 11 2.85 10.81 7.05
CA GLY A 11 3.79 11.75 7.68
C GLY A 11 3.13 13.05 8.17
N GLU A 12 1.86 13.28 7.82
CA GLU A 12 1.09 14.48 8.17
C GLU A 12 -0.17 14.15 9.00
N ARG A 13 -0.69 12.92 8.92
CA ARG A 13 -1.84 12.39 9.67
C ARG A 13 -1.54 10.97 10.17
N PRO A 14 -2.23 10.47 11.20
CA PRO A 14 -2.06 9.08 11.63
C PRO A 14 -2.30 8.09 10.50
N GLU A 15 -1.37 7.16 10.32
CA GLU A 15 -1.40 6.17 9.24
C GLU A 15 -2.70 5.36 9.23
N HIS A 16 -3.17 4.97 8.04
CA HIS A 16 -4.36 4.15 7.85
C HIS A 16 -5.67 4.73 8.42
N THR A 17 -5.72 6.03 8.74
CA THR A 17 -6.97 6.72 9.05
C THR A 17 -7.62 7.28 7.79
N LEU A 18 -8.94 7.45 7.81
CA LEU A 18 -9.65 8.08 6.70
C LEU A 18 -9.06 9.48 6.40
N ALA A 19 -8.79 10.26 7.45
CA ALA A 19 -8.18 11.59 7.33
C ALA A 19 -6.80 11.59 6.62
N ALA A 20 -5.98 10.52 6.80
CA ALA A 20 -4.72 10.39 6.10
C ALA A 20 -4.91 10.15 4.59
N TYR A 21 -5.94 9.38 4.20
CA TYR A 21 -6.24 9.15 2.78
C TYR A 21 -6.93 10.35 2.13
N GLU A 22 -7.84 11.03 2.81
CA GLU A 22 -8.44 12.28 2.34
C GLU A 22 -7.37 13.34 2.11
N LEU A 23 -6.43 13.50 3.05
CA LEU A 23 -5.30 14.42 2.87
C LEU A 23 -4.41 13.99 1.68
N ALA A 24 -4.18 12.70 1.46
CA ALA A 24 -3.45 12.24 0.28
C ALA A 24 -4.14 12.66 -1.02
N VAL A 25 -5.47 12.60 -1.08
CA VAL A 25 -6.26 13.11 -2.22
C VAL A 25 -6.12 14.62 -2.37
N GLU A 26 -6.19 15.39 -1.29
CA GLU A 26 -5.96 16.85 -1.31
C GLU A 26 -4.55 17.21 -1.80
N ARG A 27 -3.55 16.40 -1.44
CA ARG A 27 -2.15 16.52 -1.92
C ARG A 27 -1.99 16.08 -3.36
N GLN A 28 -3.07 15.66 -4.02
CA GLN A 28 -3.09 15.20 -5.41
C GLN A 28 -2.08 14.08 -5.68
N THR A 29 -2.02 13.09 -4.80
CA THR A 29 -1.19 11.90 -5.01
C THR A 29 -1.65 11.13 -6.25
N ASP A 30 -0.74 10.46 -6.96
CA ASP A 30 -1.10 9.64 -8.13
C ASP A 30 -1.72 8.30 -7.72
N GLY A 31 -1.40 7.78 -6.53
CA GLY A 31 -1.94 6.55 -5.98
C GLY A 31 -1.97 6.54 -4.46
N MET A 32 -2.70 5.58 -3.90
CA MET A 32 -2.74 5.31 -2.46
C MET A 32 -2.27 3.89 -2.19
N GLU A 33 -1.66 3.67 -1.04
CA GLU A 33 -1.26 2.33 -0.60
C GLU A 33 -1.86 2.04 0.77
N CYS A 34 -2.24 0.77 0.97
CA CYS A 34 -2.71 0.27 2.26
C CYS A 34 -2.23 -1.14 2.55
N ASP A 35 -2.02 -1.40 3.84
CA ASP A 35 -1.75 -2.73 4.39
C ASP A 35 -3.06 -3.35 4.87
N ILE A 36 -3.35 -4.60 4.55
CA ILE A 36 -4.57 -5.25 5.02
C ILE A 36 -4.33 -6.43 5.97
N ARG A 37 -5.18 -6.51 7.00
CA ARG A 37 -5.26 -7.62 7.94
C ARG A 37 -6.70 -8.06 8.17
N LEU A 38 -6.88 -9.34 8.55
CA LEU A 38 -8.17 -9.88 8.96
C LEU A 38 -8.36 -9.74 10.46
N THR A 39 -9.54 -9.31 10.86
CA THR A 39 -10.07 -9.39 12.22
C THR A 39 -10.46 -10.83 12.57
N ARG A 40 -10.77 -11.10 13.85
CA ARG A 40 -11.24 -12.41 14.33
C ARG A 40 -12.52 -12.88 13.62
N ASP A 41 -13.42 -11.96 13.34
CA ASP A 41 -14.71 -12.18 12.67
C ASP A 41 -14.67 -12.01 11.14
N GLY A 42 -13.45 -11.87 10.56
CA GLY A 42 -13.22 -11.99 9.12
C GLY A 42 -13.39 -10.70 8.30
N HIS A 43 -13.39 -9.53 8.92
CA HIS A 43 -13.37 -8.25 8.23
C HIS A 43 -11.94 -7.86 7.85
N LEU A 44 -11.78 -7.23 6.68
CA LEU A 44 -10.52 -6.63 6.27
C LEU A 44 -10.44 -5.19 6.76
N ILE A 45 -9.35 -4.90 7.47
CA ILE A 45 -9.03 -3.56 7.97
C ILE A 45 -7.70 -3.08 7.40
N CYS A 46 -7.53 -1.76 7.32
CA CYS A 46 -6.27 -1.12 6.95
C CYS A 46 -5.37 -1.04 8.19
N PHE A 47 -4.35 -1.92 8.27
CA PHE A 47 -3.49 -1.99 9.44
C PHE A 47 -2.13 -2.64 9.13
N HIS A 48 -1.02 -1.99 9.50
CA HIS A 48 0.32 -2.50 9.21
C HIS A 48 0.80 -3.55 10.20
N ASP A 49 0.80 -3.24 11.49
CA ASP A 49 1.44 -4.05 12.53
C ASP A 49 0.62 -5.30 12.91
N ARG A 50 1.24 -6.21 13.61
CA ARG A 50 0.56 -7.37 14.16
C ARG A 50 -0.26 -7.03 15.41
N THR A 51 0.21 -6.05 16.18
CA THR A 51 -0.35 -5.62 17.47
C THR A 51 -0.78 -4.16 17.42
N ILE A 52 -1.56 -3.73 18.38
CA ILE A 52 -2.06 -2.35 18.51
C ILE A 52 -1.01 -1.37 19.06
N GLU A 53 0.15 -1.85 19.53
CA GLU A 53 1.14 -1.15 20.37
C GLU A 53 1.55 0.23 19.83
N ARG A 54 1.84 0.33 18.54
CA ARG A 54 2.43 1.54 17.97
C ARG A 54 1.42 2.62 17.60
N THR A 55 0.21 2.23 17.24
CA THR A 55 -0.77 3.14 16.62
C THR A 55 -2.03 3.34 17.44
N CYS A 56 -2.31 2.51 18.44
CA CYS A 56 -3.46 2.71 19.31
C CYS A 56 -3.15 3.71 20.43
N VAL A 57 -3.99 4.71 20.56
CA VAL A 57 -3.93 5.73 21.60
C VAL A 57 -4.97 5.40 22.68
N ASP A 58 -4.55 5.43 23.95
CA ASP A 58 -5.43 5.30 25.13
C ASP A 58 -6.28 4.00 25.17
N SER A 59 -5.64 2.84 24.94
CA SER A 59 -6.30 1.55 25.07
C SER A 59 -6.19 0.96 26.47
N ASN A 60 -7.31 0.42 26.99
CA ASN A 60 -7.32 -0.41 28.20
C ASN A 60 -6.81 -1.84 27.95
N LEU A 61 -6.54 -2.21 26.69
CA LEU A 61 -6.00 -3.50 26.31
C LEU A 61 -4.46 -3.51 26.44
N PRO A 62 -3.85 -4.67 26.72
CA PRO A 62 -2.40 -4.80 26.64
C PRO A 62 -1.87 -4.34 25.26
N SER A 63 -0.77 -3.59 25.22
CA SER A 63 -0.16 -3.13 23.96
C SER A 63 0.20 -4.28 23.01
N THR A 64 0.47 -5.46 23.55
CA THR A 64 0.76 -6.68 22.80
C THR A 64 -0.48 -7.36 22.20
N THR A 65 -1.67 -6.78 22.39
CA THR A 65 -2.93 -7.33 21.84
C THR A 65 -2.83 -7.46 20.32
N VAL A 66 -3.11 -8.67 19.84
CA VAL A 66 -2.98 -9.00 18.41
C VAL A 66 -4.26 -8.67 17.67
N ILE A 67 -4.13 -7.91 16.59
CA ILE A 67 -5.26 -7.46 15.75
C ILE A 67 -6.19 -8.62 15.35
N SER A 68 -5.63 -9.74 14.93
CA SER A 68 -6.43 -10.90 14.51
C SER A 68 -7.17 -11.64 15.65
N GLU A 69 -7.02 -11.19 16.88
CA GLU A 69 -7.75 -11.72 18.05
C GLU A 69 -8.94 -10.83 18.44
N LEU A 70 -9.08 -9.69 17.82
CA LEU A 70 -10.18 -8.76 18.01
C LEU A 70 -11.18 -8.83 16.87
N THR A 71 -12.46 -8.64 17.18
CA THR A 71 -13.52 -8.40 16.19
C THR A 71 -13.44 -6.98 15.66
N LEU A 72 -14.12 -6.71 14.53
CA LEU A 72 -14.23 -5.36 14.01
C LEU A 72 -14.87 -4.41 15.04
N ALA A 73 -15.93 -4.86 15.74
CA ALA A 73 -16.60 -4.05 16.74
C ALA A 73 -15.66 -3.66 17.90
N GLU A 74 -14.86 -4.62 18.41
CA GLU A 74 -13.85 -4.34 19.45
C GLU A 74 -12.77 -3.36 18.98
N LEU A 75 -12.36 -3.43 17.71
CA LEU A 75 -11.37 -2.52 17.12
C LEU A 75 -11.93 -1.12 16.87
N GLN A 76 -13.23 -0.99 16.56
CA GLN A 76 -13.89 0.30 16.35
C GLN A 76 -14.04 1.12 17.63
N GLU A 77 -13.97 0.49 18.81
CA GLU A 77 -13.94 1.18 20.11
C GLU A 77 -12.55 1.75 20.46
N LEU A 78 -11.51 1.40 19.69
CA LEU A 78 -10.14 1.87 19.93
C LEU A 78 -9.85 3.13 19.11
N ASN A 79 -8.95 3.98 19.63
CA ASN A 79 -8.51 5.19 18.95
C ASN A 79 -7.18 4.95 18.22
N PHE A 80 -7.19 5.08 16.90
CA PHE A 80 -6.01 5.04 16.01
C PHE A 80 -5.69 6.42 15.39
N GLY A 81 -6.37 7.46 15.83
CA GLY A 81 -6.12 8.86 15.49
C GLY A 81 -5.12 9.53 16.42
N THR A 82 -5.47 10.72 16.87
CA THR A 82 -4.78 11.44 17.95
C THR A 82 -5.70 11.60 19.15
N PRO A 83 -5.21 12.05 20.32
CA PRO A 83 -6.08 12.39 21.45
C PRO A 83 -7.09 13.48 21.11
N GLU A 84 -6.71 14.44 20.26
CA GLU A 84 -7.53 15.59 19.88
C GLU A 84 -8.49 15.27 18.73
N GLU A 85 -8.07 14.37 17.83
CA GLU A 85 -8.84 13.91 16.67
C GLU A 85 -8.91 12.37 16.67
N PRO A 86 -9.75 11.77 17.51
CA PRO A 86 -9.88 10.31 17.56
C PRO A 86 -10.37 9.73 16.23
N ALA A 87 -9.85 8.58 15.86
CA ALA A 87 -10.28 7.86 14.66
C ALA A 87 -10.41 6.35 14.94
N PRO A 88 -11.52 5.72 14.54
CA PRO A 88 -11.65 4.28 14.60
C PRO A 88 -10.73 3.60 13.57
N VAL A 89 -10.58 2.28 13.68
CA VAL A 89 -9.91 1.50 12.64
C VAL A 89 -10.64 1.64 11.31
N LEU A 90 -9.91 1.92 10.25
CA LEU A 90 -10.47 2.00 8.89
C LEU A 90 -10.62 0.61 8.30
N THR A 91 -11.79 0.28 7.79
CA THR A 91 -12.00 -0.95 7.01
C THR A 91 -11.50 -0.79 5.57
N LEU A 92 -11.10 -1.89 4.95
CA LEU A 92 -10.77 -1.86 3.52
C LEU A 92 -11.95 -1.38 2.67
N ARG A 93 -13.18 -1.72 3.05
CA ARG A 93 -14.38 -1.28 2.34
C ARG A 93 -14.51 0.24 2.31
N GLU A 94 -14.37 0.92 3.43
CA GLU A 94 -14.43 2.39 3.50
C GLU A 94 -13.34 3.02 2.61
N LEU A 95 -12.14 2.44 2.59
CA LEU A 95 -11.08 2.91 1.70
C LEU A 95 -11.42 2.68 0.22
N LEU A 96 -11.98 1.54 -0.14
CA LEU A 96 -12.41 1.24 -1.51
C LEU A 96 -13.54 2.18 -1.98
N GLU A 97 -14.46 2.52 -1.10
CA GLU A 97 -15.54 3.49 -1.36
C GLU A 97 -14.97 4.89 -1.59
N LEU A 98 -14.05 5.35 -0.74
CA LEU A 98 -13.32 6.61 -0.97
C LEU A 98 -12.59 6.60 -2.31
N PHE A 99 -11.86 5.51 -2.62
CA PHE A 99 -11.13 5.36 -3.88
C PHE A 99 -12.05 5.47 -5.11
N GLN A 100 -13.22 4.84 -5.07
CA GLN A 100 -14.21 4.94 -6.16
C GLN A 100 -14.77 6.35 -6.29
N GLN A 101 -15.10 7.01 -5.17
CA GLN A 101 -15.61 8.38 -5.16
C GLN A 101 -14.60 9.35 -5.80
N VAL A 102 -13.33 9.27 -5.40
CA VAL A 102 -12.26 10.14 -5.93
C VAL A 102 -12.08 9.94 -7.43
N ARG A 103 -12.17 8.69 -7.91
CA ARG A 103 -12.08 8.41 -9.36
C ARG A 103 -13.29 8.93 -10.12
N ALA A 104 -14.49 8.80 -9.57
CA ALA A 104 -15.73 9.31 -10.19
C ALA A 104 -15.75 10.85 -10.29
N ASP A 105 -15.16 11.53 -9.29
CA ASP A 105 -15.05 13.00 -9.28
C ASP A 105 -14.10 13.56 -10.36
N GLY A 106 -13.34 12.71 -11.06
CA GLY A 106 -12.45 13.08 -12.16
C GLY A 106 -11.31 14.02 -11.78
N ARG A 107 -10.99 14.15 -10.49
CA ARG A 107 -9.95 15.08 -9.98
C ARG A 107 -8.53 14.67 -10.36
N GLY A 108 -8.35 13.51 -11.00
CA GLY A 108 -7.05 13.00 -11.43
C GLY A 108 -6.12 12.54 -10.30
N ALA A 109 -6.53 12.74 -9.05
CA ALA A 109 -5.80 12.27 -7.88
C ALA A 109 -6.13 10.81 -7.57
N ALA A 110 -5.22 10.11 -6.91
CA ALA A 110 -5.39 8.74 -6.39
C ALA A 110 -5.97 7.78 -7.45
N SER A 111 -5.41 7.80 -8.64
CA SER A 111 -5.89 6.99 -9.78
C SER A 111 -5.57 5.49 -9.64
N GLU A 112 -4.66 5.12 -8.73
CA GLU A 112 -4.24 3.76 -8.47
C GLU A 112 -4.29 3.43 -6.97
N LEU A 113 -4.59 2.15 -6.64
CA LEU A 113 -4.63 1.65 -5.27
C LEU A 113 -3.75 0.41 -5.15
N PHE A 114 -2.78 0.47 -4.24
CA PHE A 114 -1.84 -0.60 -3.91
C PHE A 114 -2.25 -1.24 -2.58
N ILE A 115 -2.63 -2.52 -2.60
CA ILE A 115 -3.11 -3.24 -1.42
C ILE A 115 -2.09 -4.29 -1.01
N GLU A 116 -1.45 -4.12 0.15
CA GLU A 116 -0.50 -5.10 0.67
C GLU A 116 -1.20 -6.15 1.52
N THR A 117 -1.10 -7.43 1.11
CA THR A 117 -1.47 -8.55 1.97
C THR A 117 -0.35 -8.86 2.95
N LYS A 118 -0.60 -8.68 4.25
CA LYS A 118 0.37 -8.96 5.32
C LYS A 118 0.50 -10.44 5.65
N HIS A 119 1.71 -10.96 5.51
CA HIS A 119 2.08 -12.34 5.84
C HIS A 119 3.34 -12.40 6.71
N PRO A 120 3.46 -13.44 7.59
CA PRO A 120 2.47 -14.47 7.88
C PRO A 120 1.25 -13.89 8.61
N ASN A 121 0.08 -14.52 8.40
CA ASN A 121 -1.13 -14.20 9.15
C ASN A 121 -1.73 -15.47 9.77
N ARG A 122 -2.60 -15.29 10.78
CA ARG A 122 -3.22 -16.39 11.53
C ARG A 122 -4.15 -17.25 10.69
N TYR A 123 -4.77 -16.65 9.66
CA TYR A 123 -5.87 -17.25 8.93
C TYR A 123 -5.48 -17.82 7.56
N GLY A 124 -4.17 -17.89 7.28
CA GLY A 124 -3.65 -18.49 6.05
C GLY A 124 -4.19 -17.77 4.79
N PRO A 125 -4.83 -18.51 3.87
CA PRO A 125 -5.29 -17.94 2.59
C PRO A 125 -6.57 -17.11 2.68
N LYS A 126 -7.20 -16.99 3.86
CA LYS A 126 -8.49 -16.29 4.00
C LYS A 126 -8.40 -14.80 3.64
N VAL A 127 -7.21 -14.18 3.81
CA VAL A 127 -6.99 -12.77 3.47
C VAL A 127 -7.22 -12.53 1.97
N GLU A 128 -6.66 -13.38 1.12
CA GLU A 128 -6.79 -13.25 -0.34
C GLU A 128 -8.23 -13.50 -0.81
N TYR A 129 -8.94 -14.47 -0.22
CA TYR A 129 -10.36 -14.69 -0.53
C TYR A 129 -11.23 -13.52 -0.07
N ALA A 130 -11.00 -12.99 1.14
CA ALA A 130 -11.73 -11.84 1.65
C ALA A 130 -11.49 -10.59 0.77
N LEU A 131 -10.22 -10.35 0.35
CA LEU A 131 -9.90 -9.27 -0.58
C LEU A 131 -10.67 -9.41 -1.89
N GLN A 132 -10.70 -10.59 -2.49
CA GLN A 132 -11.45 -10.82 -3.72
C GLN A 132 -12.95 -10.53 -3.54
N GLN A 133 -13.53 -10.91 -2.40
CA GLN A 133 -14.95 -10.63 -2.13
C GLN A 133 -15.24 -9.14 -1.99
N GLU A 134 -14.35 -8.38 -1.33
CA GLU A 134 -14.51 -6.92 -1.24
C GLU A 134 -14.36 -6.26 -2.62
N LEU A 135 -13.38 -6.67 -3.43
CA LEU A 135 -13.20 -6.14 -4.78
C LEU A 135 -14.39 -6.44 -5.70
N LEU A 136 -14.99 -7.65 -5.60
CA LEU A 136 -16.20 -8.00 -6.34
C LEU A 136 -17.38 -7.13 -5.91
N ARG A 137 -17.55 -6.94 -4.60
CA ARG A 137 -18.67 -6.19 -4.02
C ARG A 137 -18.70 -4.73 -4.49
N VAL A 138 -17.54 -4.12 -4.60
CA VAL A 138 -17.40 -2.73 -5.08
C VAL A 138 -17.13 -2.62 -6.59
N GLY A 139 -17.15 -3.71 -7.34
CA GLY A 139 -16.96 -3.69 -8.80
C GLY A 139 -15.53 -3.39 -9.26
N LEU A 140 -14.52 -3.59 -8.39
CA LEU A 140 -13.10 -3.35 -8.69
C LEU A 140 -12.30 -4.62 -9.02
N ALA A 141 -12.94 -5.80 -9.07
CA ALA A 141 -12.25 -7.08 -9.29
C ALA A 141 -11.55 -7.20 -10.65
N HIS A 142 -11.88 -6.35 -11.62
CA HIS A 142 -11.26 -6.32 -12.96
C HIS A 142 -10.65 -4.93 -13.27
N SER A 143 -10.32 -4.15 -12.22
CA SER A 143 -9.81 -2.80 -12.41
C SER A 143 -8.30 -2.81 -12.57
N ASP A 144 -7.80 -2.23 -13.66
CA ASP A 144 -6.36 -2.00 -13.89
C ASP A 144 -5.75 -0.99 -12.91
N ALA A 145 -6.59 -0.29 -12.15
CA ALA A 145 -6.16 0.67 -11.14
C ALA A 145 -5.89 0.05 -9.76
N VAL A 146 -6.14 -1.25 -9.59
CA VAL A 146 -5.89 -1.96 -8.33
C VAL A 146 -4.70 -2.88 -8.49
N HIS A 147 -3.73 -2.76 -7.58
CA HIS A 147 -2.52 -3.56 -7.55
C HIS A 147 -2.44 -4.32 -6.22
N LEU A 148 -2.20 -5.62 -6.30
CA LEU A 148 -1.86 -6.42 -5.13
C LEU A 148 -0.34 -6.38 -4.93
N ILE A 149 0.11 -5.95 -3.77
CA ILE A 149 1.51 -6.00 -3.39
C ILE A 149 1.72 -6.95 -2.22
N SER A 150 2.84 -7.67 -2.15
CA SER A 150 3.14 -8.55 -1.03
C SER A 150 4.61 -8.95 -0.98
N PHE A 151 5.12 -9.14 0.24
CA PHE A 151 6.40 -9.83 0.49
C PHE A 151 6.28 -11.35 0.41
N SER A 152 5.06 -11.89 0.35
CA SER A 152 4.80 -13.33 0.29
C SER A 152 4.56 -13.80 -1.15
N PRO A 153 5.49 -14.53 -1.77
CA PRO A 153 5.25 -15.15 -3.07
C PRO A 153 4.01 -16.06 -3.09
N GLN A 154 3.75 -16.75 -1.98
CA GLN A 154 2.60 -17.65 -1.86
C GLN A 154 1.28 -16.89 -1.91
N SER A 155 1.21 -15.67 -1.36
CA SER A 155 0.05 -14.80 -1.46
C SER A 155 -0.25 -14.43 -2.91
N LEU A 156 0.80 -14.02 -3.65
CA LEU A 156 0.67 -13.65 -5.07
C LEU A 156 0.26 -14.84 -5.94
N VAL A 157 0.84 -16.04 -5.70
CA VAL A 157 0.43 -17.28 -6.39
C VAL A 157 -1.04 -17.57 -6.15
N ARG A 158 -1.50 -17.55 -4.89
CA ARG A 158 -2.91 -17.79 -4.54
C ARG A 158 -3.81 -16.76 -5.19
N PHE A 159 -3.45 -15.50 -5.12
CA PHE A 159 -4.29 -14.44 -5.70
C PHE A 159 -4.36 -14.52 -7.22
N LYS A 160 -3.27 -14.90 -7.91
CA LYS A 160 -3.32 -15.21 -9.34
C LYS A 160 -4.36 -16.29 -9.69
N MET A 161 -4.45 -17.33 -8.85
CA MET A 161 -5.44 -18.41 -9.06
C MET A 161 -6.87 -17.93 -8.79
N ILE A 162 -7.06 -17.00 -7.84
CA ILE A 162 -8.36 -16.43 -7.47
C ILE A 162 -8.81 -15.38 -8.50
N ASN A 163 -7.88 -14.49 -8.87
CA ASN A 163 -8.13 -13.38 -9.78
C ASN A 163 -6.88 -13.06 -10.61
N PRO A 164 -6.79 -13.58 -11.84
CA PRO A 164 -5.64 -13.34 -12.72
C PRO A 164 -5.56 -11.91 -13.28
N HIS A 165 -6.63 -11.12 -13.19
CA HIS A 165 -6.71 -9.78 -13.81
C HIS A 165 -5.99 -8.70 -12.97
N ILE A 166 -5.96 -8.84 -11.65
CA ILE A 166 -5.31 -7.86 -10.78
C ILE A 166 -3.79 -7.93 -10.96
N HIS A 167 -3.17 -6.79 -11.17
CA HIS A 167 -1.72 -6.62 -11.26
C HIS A 167 -1.04 -6.95 -9.93
N ARG A 168 0.06 -7.73 -9.96
CA ARG A 168 0.73 -8.28 -8.76
C ARG A 168 2.17 -7.83 -8.70
N ILE A 169 2.55 -7.22 -7.59
CA ILE A 169 3.91 -6.72 -7.35
C ILE A 169 4.56 -7.48 -6.20
N LEU A 170 5.68 -8.12 -6.46
CA LEU A 170 6.45 -8.82 -5.44
C LEU A 170 7.41 -7.87 -4.74
N LEU A 171 7.16 -7.60 -3.46
CA LEU A 171 8.04 -6.79 -2.62
C LEU A 171 9.26 -7.60 -2.16
N ARG A 172 10.46 -6.98 -2.18
CA ARG A 172 11.72 -7.60 -1.79
C ARG A 172 12.45 -6.80 -0.73
N ARG A 173 12.75 -7.45 0.38
CA ARG A 173 13.62 -6.89 1.44
C ARG A 173 15.08 -6.91 1.02
N GLU A 174 15.92 -6.16 1.71
CA GLU A 174 17.34 -5.96 1.40
C GLU A 174 18.12 -7.26 1.32
N TYR A 175 17.85 -8.22 2.19
CA TYR A 175 18.53 -9.52 2.28
C TYR A 175 17.97 -10.60 1.34
N GLN A 176 16.84 -10.36 0.67
CA GLN A 176 16.24 -11.36 -0.22
C GLN A 176 16.88 -11.33 -1.61
N ARG A 177 17.05 -12.51 -2.23
CA ARG A 177 17.47 -12.59 -3.62
C ARG A 177 16.44 -11.94 -4.53
N MET A 178 16.90 -11.14 -5.49
CA MET A 178 16.03 -10.38 -6.39
C MET A 178 15.24 -11.25 -7.36
N LEU A 179 15.87 -12.30 -7.86
CA LEU A 179 15.30 -13.10 -8.91
C LEU A 179 14.59 -14.33 -8.34
N ASN A 180 13.36 -14.51 -8.74
CA ASN A 180 12.68 -15.79 -8.70
C ASN A 180 12.19 -16.10 -10.11
N PRO A 181 13.07 -16.64 -10.98
CA PRO A 181 12.77 -16.87 -12.40
C PRO A 181 11.50 -17.70 -12.63
N GLY A 182 11.18 -18.61 -11.69
CA GLY A 182 9.98 -19.42 -11.77
C GLY A 182 8.69 -18.61 -11.60
N LEU A 183 8.67 -17.60 -10.72
CA LEU A 183 7.50 -16.74 -10.54
C LEU A 183 7.28 -15.81 -11.74
N GLU A 184 8.35 -15.31 -12.31
CA GLU A 184 8.35 -14.45 -13.49
C GLU A 184 7.93 -15.26 -14.73
N ALA A 185 8.54 -16.42 -14.97
CA ALA A 185 8.22 -17.30 -16.09
C ALA A 185 6.76 -17.80 -16.07
N LEU A 186 6.17 -17.97 -14.88
CA LEU A 186 4.77 -18.36 -14.71
C LEU A 186 3.81 -17.15 -14.68
N HIS A 187 4.31 -15.94 -14.94
CA HIS A 187 3.53 -14.69 -14.87
C HIS A 187 2.74 -14.56 -13.57
N VAL A 188 3.34 -15.01 -12.45
CA VAL A 188 2.75 -14.83 -11.11
C VAL A 188 2.92 -13.39 -10.64
N VAL A 189 3.98 -12.75 -11.11
CA VAL A 189 4.42 -11.41 -10.74
C VAL A 189 4.48 -10.56 -12.00
N ASP A 190 3.84 -9.40 -11.97
CA ASP A 190 3.78 -8.47 -13.08
C ASP A 190 4.83 -7.36 -12.93
N ALA A 191 5.23 -7.04 -11.69
CA ALA A 191 6.30 -6.09 -11.37
C ALA A 191 7.01 -6.42 -10.04
N HIS A 192 8.13 -5.75 -9.78
CA HIS A 192 8.90 -5.89 -8.55
C HIS A 192 8.92 -4.61 -7.73
N GLY A 193 8.93 -4.77 -6.39
CA GLY A 193 9.08 -3.70 -5.44
C GLY A 193 10.38 -3.81 -4.64
N LEU A 194 11.01 -2.67 -4.35
CA LEU A 194 12.28 -2.52 -3.65
C LEU A 194 12.23 -1.42 -2.61
N SER A 195 12.96 -1.57 -1.50
CA SER A 195 13.25 -0.41 -0.67
C SER A 195 14.17 0.58 -1.39
N VAL A 196 14.11 1.86 -1.02
CA VAL A 196 15.03 2.91 -1.55
C VAL A 196 16.50 2.51 -1.34
N ALA A 197 16.83 1.99 -0.15
CA ALA A 197 18.19 1.54 0.16
C ALA A 197 18.68 0.47 -0.81
N ARG A 198 17.82 -0.52 -1.09
CA ARG A 198 18.16 -1.58 -2.04
C ARG A 198 18.31 -1.07 -3.48
N GLY A 199 17.40 -0.19 -3.91
CA GLY A 199 17.48 0.43 -5.22
C GLY A 199 18.77 1.20 -5.43
N LYS A 200 19.26 1.91 -4.38
CA LYS A 200 20.55 2.62 -4.42
C LYS A 200 21.76 1.68 -4.51
N ILE A 201 21.71 0.53 -3.84
CA ILE A 201 22.77 -0.50 -3.91
C ILE A 201 22.75 -1.20 -5.28
N ARG A 202 21.57 -1.45 -5.85
CA ARG A 202 21.38 -2.19 -7.09
C ARG A 202 20.49 -1.42 -8.08
N PRO A 203 20.95 -0.27 -8.59
CA PRO A 203 20.19 0.54 -9.54
C PRO A 203 19.95 -0.17 -10.89
N ASP A 204 20.74 -1.20 -11.19
CA ASP A 204 20.63 -2.02 -12.39
C ASP A 204 19.35 -2.86 -12.48
N ILE A 205 18.61 -3.01 -11.36
CA ILE A 205 17.37 -3.80 -11.32
C ILE A 205 16.12 -2.96 -11.49
N ILE A 206 16.24 -1.63 -11.44
CA ILE A 206 15.11 -0.72 -11.65
C ILE A 206 14.66 -0.81 -13.11
N GLY A 207 13.36 -1.05 -13.34
CA GLY A 207 12.77 -1.21 -14.67
C GLY A 207 13.21 -2.47 -15.43
N ARG A 208 13.95 -3.39 -14.79
CA ARG A 208 14.47 -4.58 -15.47
C ARG A 208 13.47 -5.71 -15.61
N PHE A 209 12.44 -5.74 -14.76
CA PHE A 209 11.50 -6.85 -14.66
C PHE A 209 10.06 -6.36 -14.70
N GLY A 210 9.26 -6.97 -15.58
CA GLY A 210 7.83 -6.72 -15.68
C GLY A 210 7.49 -5.29 -16.09
N ASP A 211 6.35 -4.82 -15.65
CA ASP A 211 5.75 -3.55 -16.09
C ASP A 211 6.28 -2.32 -15.34
N GLY A 212 7.23 -2.52 -14.41
CA GLY A 212 7.83 -1.41 -13.69
C GLY A 212 8.43 -1.76 -12.33
N THR A 213 8.83 -0.73 -11.61
CA THR A 213 9.41 -0.85 -10.27
C THR A 213 8.61 -0.02 -9.27
N TYR A 214 8.09 -0.68 -8.25
CA TYR A 214 7.52 -0.05 -7.05
C TYR A 214 8.63 0.15 -6.02
N MET A 215 8.74 1.34 -5.43
CA MET A 215 9.78 1.65 -4.45
C MET A 215 9.19 2.28 -3.19
N TRP A 216 9.70 1.88 -2.02
CA TRP A 216 9.29 2.40 -0.70
C TRP A 216 10.49 2.56 0.24
N THR A 217 10.43 3.36 1.27
CA THR A 217 9.64 4.55 1.48
C THR A 217 10.57 5.74 1.28
N ALA A 218 10.21 6.67 0.42
CA ALA A 218 11.04 7.80 0.04
C ALA A 218 10.51 9.11 0.64
N ASP A 219 11.01 9.47 1.81
CA ASP A 219 10.56 10.65 2.56
C ASP A 219 11.54 11.84 2.49
N LYS A 220 12.69 11.64 1.83
CA LYS A 220 13.73 12.66 1.66
C LYS A 220 13.78 13.14 0.21
N GLU A 221 14.03 14.43 0.02
CA GLU A 221 14.15 15.05 -1.29
C GLU A 221 15.14 14.31 -2.21
N ASP A 222 16.33 14.01 -1.69
CA ASP A 222 17.38 13.31 -2.46
C ASP A 222 16.92 11.93 -2.95
N ASP A 223 16.12 11.21 -2.16
CA ASP A 223 15.60 9.90 -2.51
C ASP A 223 14.56 10.00 -3.62
N VAL A 224 13.67 10.99 -3.53
CA VAL A 224 12.62 11.24 -4.54
C VAL A 224 13.24 11.68 -5.87
N ARG A 225 14.15 12.66 -5.85
CA ARG A 225 14.85 13.14 -7.05
C ARG A 225 15.67 12.02 -7.68
N TRP A 226 16.39 11.24 -6.87
CA TRP A 226 17.14 10.09 -7.34
C TRP A 226 16.24 9.05 -8.02
N ALA A 227 15.11 8.70 -7.41
CA ALA A 227 14.14 7.74 -7.97
C ALA A 227 13.55 8.23 -9.30
N ALA A 228 13.24 9.53 -9.41
CA ALA A 228 12.76 10.14 -10.64
C ALA A 228 13.78 10.01 -11.79
N ARG A 229 15.06 10.31 -11.53
CA ARG A 229 16.13 10.16 -12.52
C ARG A 229 16.38 8.71 -12.94
N ARG A 230 16.03 7.73 -12.08
CA ARG A 230 16.24 6.30 -12.35
C ARG A 230 15.06 5.61 -13.03
N GLY A 231 13.98 6.34 -13.31
CA GLY A 231 12.82 5.78 -14.00
C GLY A 231 12.00 4.82 -13.12
N VAL A 232 11.99 5.03 -11.79
CA VAL A 232 11.08 4.32 -10.89
C VAL A 232 9.64 4.58 -11.34
N THR A 233 8.80 3.56 -11.38
CA THR A 233 7.42 3.67 -11.88
C THR A 233 6.50 4.24 -10.80
N TRP A 234 6.52 3.63 -9.62
CA TRP A 234 5.70 4.01 -8.46
C TRP A 234 6.59 4.22 -7.24
N LEU A 235 6.48 5.38 -6.62
CA LEU A 235 7.26 5.75 -5.44
C LEU A 235 6.35 6.02 -4.25
N ALA A 236 6.38 5.14 -3.27
CA ALA A 236 5.63 5.28 -2.02
C ALA A 236 6.37 6.21 -1.04
N THR A 237 5.61 7.12 -0.42
CA THR A 237 6.10 8.12 0.53
C THR A 237 5.06 8.46 1.58
N ASN A 238 5.52 8.82 2.78
CA ASN A 238 4.66 9.33 3.85
C ASN A 238 4.27 10.82 3.64
N TYR A 239 4.97 11.53 2.73
CA TYR A 239 4.76 12.95 2.45
C TYR A 239 4.44 13.22 0.97
N PRO A 240 3.25 12.79 0.47
CA PRO A 240 2.96 12.79 -0.96
C PRO A 240 3.01 14.18 -1.60
N GLY A 241 2.57 15.23 -0.89
CA GLY A 241 2.62 16.60 -1.39
C GLY A 241 4.05 17.09 -1.64
N ARG A 242 4.98 16.84 -0.69
CA ARG A 242 6.40 17.21 -0.84
C ARG A 242 7.06 16.40 -1.96
N ALA A 243 6.83 15.09 -1.97
CA ALA A 243 7.42 14.20 -2.96
C ALA A 243 7.00 14.56 -4.39
N ARG A 244 5.73 14.94 -4.57
CA ARG A 244 5.23 15.42 -5.86
C ARG A 244 5.96 16.68 -6.31
N MET A 245 6.09 17.69 -5.44
CA MET A 245 6.84 18.92 -5.73
C MET A 245 8.28 18.62 -6.15
N TRP A 246 9.01 17.80 -5.39
CA TRP A 246 10.40 17.45 -5.69
C TRP A 246 10.53 16.66 -7.00
N ARG A 247 9.59 15.75 -7.29
CA ARG A 247 9.52 15.02 -8.57
C ARG A 247 9.34 15.98 -9.75
N ASP A 248 8.36 16.89 -9.65
CA ASP A 248 7.98 17.79 -10.74
C ASP A 248 9.13 18.76 -11.05
N ASP A 249 9.79 19.31 -10.03
CA ASP A 249 11.00 20.13 -10.17
C ASP A 249 12.13 19.36 -10.85
N GLU A 250 12.38 18.11 -10.47
CA GLU A 250 13.44 17.29 -11.06
C GLU A 250 13.18 17.01 -12.54
N LEU A 251 11.95 16.65 -12.89
CA LEU A 251 11.56 16.37 -14.28
C LEU A 251 11.61 17.63 -15.15
N ALA A 252 11.20 18.79 -14.62
CA ALA A 252 11.29 20.06 -15.32
C ALA A 252 12.77 20.46 -15.59
N ASN A 253 13.68 20.19 -14.65
CA ASN A 253 15.11 20.47 -14.83
C ASN A 253 15.77 19.52 -15.84
N ALA A 254 15.33 18.26 -15.91
CA ALA A 254 15.84 17.29 -16.87
C ALA A 254 15.37 17.52 -18.32
N ALA A 255 14.30 18.30 -18.51
CA ALA A 255 13.76 18.65 -19.84
C ALA A 255 14.37 19.93 -20.45
N ARG A 256 15.20 20.66 -19.71
CA ARG A 256 15.94 21.86 -20.14
C ARG A 256 17.34 21.47 -20.65
#